data_d11d1bbd41dc953b5492330967e29535
#
_entry.id   d11d1bbd41dc953b5492330967e29535
#
_cell.length_a   1.000
_cell.length_b   1.000
_cell.length_c   1.000
_cell.angle_alpha   90.00
_cell.angle_beta   90.00
_cell.angle_gamma   90.00
#
_symmetry.space_group_name_H-M   'P 1'
#
loop_
_entity.id
_entity.type
_entity.pdbx_description
1 polymer ?
#
loop_
_entity_poly.entity_id
_entity_poly.type
_entity_poly.pdbx_seq_one_letter_code
_entity_poly.pdbx_strand_id
1 'polypeptide(L)'
;MNKYGLGLAAGCLLAAALAGCDAGGGTGGNAVPWSNAPGANGGASGGEGGGAAAETGGASAGTGKTTIVFSAFWHDPKYQAAKKAYEALHPDVEIKLEDVDYTNETLEGDIEKYVTATNAALLAGKGPDLIEMDLLPADSYVKHGLLADLSPMMAQDKDFKRSDYFTNVLDNVRVGDALYAMPLSFFLMGFAGDEGAIAKTGVAFDDLSWSWSDFAKTAEAMTASGGQRTALSYEGPEYLLGEMVSDNYGLFLDPGGREAHFDSASFTGLMKQVKTMFDDGVVSAIGRGVNAYFNSIQINSPKDYLESMAGFSLGAKMADKTAGDRAKLYAKPHAQDTAAGGYFKTYRSVAIAAGSKVQAAAWDFVKFMMSEEMQAPATTTGFPINKAAYAEQAAALKKEGSFRAVPEGPLQGAAIQVDEAMLDGLGAYVEGAVHPSRDSKSDQVWNLVVAESKAFFAGQKSAEAVASLIQNKAMTFLNE
;
A
#
# COMPACT_ATOMS: atom_id res chain seq x y z
N MET A 1 18.95 23.97 -12.77
CA MET A 1 17.61 24.32 -12.28
C MET A 1 16.73 23.11 -12.63
N ASN A 2 16.71 22.12 -11.74
CA ASN A 2 15.97 20.87 -11.94
C ASN A 2 14.66 20.95 -11.17
N LYS A 3 13.55 20.89 -11.89
CA LYS A 3 12.18 20.94 -11.37
C LYS A 3 11.53 19.54 -11.24
N TYR A 4 12.29 18.48 -11.04
CA TYR A 4 11.72 17.14 -10.94
C TYR A 4 12.34 16.40 -9.76
N GLY A 5 11.62 16.34 -8.64
CA GLY A 5 12.06 15.59 -7.47
C GLY A 5 11.24 15.88 -6.21
N LEU A 6 9.92 15.76 -6.27
CA LEU A 6 9.07 15.65 -5.08
C LEU A 6 7.84 14.81 -5.45
N GLY A 7 7.98 13.53 -5.41
CA GLY A 7 6.89 12.57 -5.50
C GLY A 7 6.97 11.61 -4.34
N LEU A 8 6.00 11.68 -3.47
CA LEU A 8 5.71 10.71 -2.39
C LEU A 8 6.71 10.62 -1.23
N ALA A 9 6.70 11.61 -0.36
CA ALA A 9 6.89 11.41 1.08
C ALA A 9 5.69 12.05 1.79
N ALA A 10 4.51 11.48 1.60
CA ALA A 10 3.33 11.74 2.43
C ALA A 10 3.18 10.58 3.41
N GLY A 11 4.08 10.53 4.36
CA GLY A 11 4.06 9.59 5.47
C GLY A 11 4.75 10.23 6.66
N CYS A 12 3.96 10.73 7.62
CA CYS A 12 4.38 11.16 8.95
C CYS A 12 5.40 12.31 9.02
N LEU A 13 4.96 13.53 8.74
CA LEU A 13 5.58 14.73 9.26
C LEU A 13 5.13 14.96 10.70
N LEU A 14 5.99 14.65 11.66
CA LEU A 14 5.94 15.24 13.01
C LEU A 14 6.32 16.72 12.87
N ALA A 15 5.32 17.58 12.81
CA ALA A 15 5.53 19.01 12.98
C ALA A 15 5.60 19.33 14.48
N ALA A 16 6.81 19.56 14.98
CA ALA A 16 7.02 20.28 16.22
C ALA A 16 6.80 21.78 15.95
N ALA A 17 5.62 22.30 16.22
CA ALA A 17 5.38 23.74 16.24
C ALA A 17 5.33 24.23 17.68
N LEU A 18 6.26 25.12 18.00
CA LEU A 18 6.33 25.92 19.22
C LEU A 18 5.16 26.92 19.29
N ALA A 19 4.76 27.13 20.50
CA ALA A 19 3.68 27.94 21.00
C ALA A 19 3.52 29.36 20.42
N GLY A 20 2.25 29.78 20.31
CA GLY A 20 1.84 31.17 20.22
C GLY A 20 0.33 31.25 20.48
N CYS A 21 -0.05 31.78 21.65
CA CYS A 21 -1.41 32.15 22.01
C CYS A 21 -1.94 33.24 21.07
N ASP A 22 -3.18 33.21 20.66
CA ASP A 22 -4.18 34.18 21.11
C ASP A 22 -5.60 33.84 20.68
N ALA A 23 -6.55 34.37 21.41
CA ALA A 23 -7.95 34.09 21.44
C ALA A 23 -8.77 34.77 20.31
N GLY A 24 -9.90 34.17 19.97
CA GLY A 24 -10.95 34.94 19.28
C GLY A 24 -11.94 34.10 18.49
N GLY A 25 -13.10 33.95 19.06
CA GLY A 25 -14.33 33.34 18.68
C GLY A 25 -14.88 33.44 17.28
N GLY A 26 -15.86 32.57 17.01
CA GLY A 26 -16.92 32.87 16.04
C GLY A 26 -17.29 31.76 15.07
N THR A 27 -18.20 30.94 15.48
CA THR A 27 -19.41 30.46 14.76
C THR A 27 -19.36 30.15 13.24
N GLY A 28 -19.92 29.00 12.91
CA GLY A 28 -20.72 28.85 11.71
C GLY A 28 -20.32 27.66 10.83
N GLY A 29 -21.07 26.59 10.99
CA GLY A 29 -21.05 25.43 10.13
C GLY A 29 -21.48 25.74 8.70
N ASN A 30 -21.14 24.80 7.84
CA ASN A 30 -22.09 24.35 6.80
C ASN A 30 -21.55 23.05 6.21
N ALA A 31 -22.21 21.99 6.60
CA ALA A 31 -22.20 20.73 5.85
C ALA A 31 -22.92 20.97 4.54
N VAL A 32 -22.34 20.57 3.43
CA VAL A 32 -23.00 20.56 2.13
C VAL A 32 -23.44 19.12 1.86
N PRO A 33 -24.74 18.85 1.64
CA PRO A 33 -25.22 17.52 1.34
C PRO A 33 -25.04 17.19 -0.14
N TRP A 34 -24.58 16.01 -0.42
CA TRP A 34 -24.62 15.41 -1.75
C TRP A 34 -26.03 14.88 -2.04
N SER A 35 -26.72 15.53 -2.94
CA SER A 35 -27.85 14.93 -3.66
C SER A 35 -28.10 15.70 -4.95
N ASN A 36 -28.06 15.03 -6.08
CA ASN A 36 -29.10 14.95 -7.10
C ASN A 36 -28.52 14.75 -8.49
N ALA A 37 -28.81 13.58 -9.02
CA ALA A 37 -28.77 13.31 -10.46
C ALA A 37 -29.93 14.06 -11.15
N PRO A 38 -29.77 14.58 -12.37
CA PRO A 38 -30.89 15.00 -13.20
C PRO A 38 -31.32 13.86 -14.11
N GLY A 39 -32.63 13.60 -14.05
CA GLY A 39 -33.35 12.65 -14.88
C GLY A 39 -33.39 13.02 -16.35
N ALA A 40 -33.51 11.96 -17.13
CA ALA A 40 -33.77 11.96 -18.55
C ALA A 40 -35.13 12.61 -18.89
N ASN A 41 -35.17 13.42 -19.90
CA ASN A 41 -36.35 13.56 -20.73
C ASN A 41 -36.00 13.86 -22.20
N GLY A 42 -36.70 13.14 -23.07
CA GLY A 42 -36.41 12.96 -24.47
C GLY A 42 -36.83 14.12 -25.38
N GLY A 43 -36.43 13.98 -26.62
CA GLY A 43 -36.85 14.77 -27.73
C GLY A 43 -36.28 14.24 -29.03
N ALA A 44 -37.09 13.54 -29.77
CA ALA A 44 -36.77 12.99 -31.08
C ALA A 44 -36.84 14.10 -32.14
N SER A 45 -35.91 14.09 -33.10
CA SER A 45 -36.22 14.39 -34.49
C SER A 45 -35.16 13.87 -35.43
N GLY A 46 -35.61 13.26 -36.49
CA GLY A 46 -34.94 12.47 -37.46
C GLY A 46 -34.19 13.27 -38.53
N GLY A 47 -33.47 12.51 -39.35
CA GLY A 47 -32.80 13.00 -40.56
C GLY A 47 -31.96 11.85 -41.17
N GLU A 48 -32.42 11.49 -42.32
CA GLU A 48 -32.01 10.39 -43.21
C GLU A 48 -30.52 10.34 -43.60
N GLY A 49 -29.98 9.15 -43.79
CA GLY A 49 -29.57 8.66 -45.10
C GLY A 49 -28.05 8.64 -45.36
N GLY A 50 -27.51 7.45 -45.55
CA GLY A 50 -26.21 7.26 -46.18
C GLY A 50 -25.61 5.88 -45.90
N GLY A 51 -26.04 4.88 -46.63
CA GLY A 51 -25.41 3.56 -46.65
C GLY A 51 -24.00 3.64 -47.26
N ALA A 52 -23.05 2.98 -46.58
CA ALA A 52 -21.76 2.63 -47.18
C ALA A 52 -21.40 1.21 -46.74
N ALA A 53 -21.00 0.46 -47.74
CA ALA A 53 -20.83 -0.97 -47.80
C ALA A 53 -19.82 -1.50 -46.74
N ALA A 54 -20.11 -2.73 -46.27
CA ALA A 54 -19.17 -3.57 -45.57
C ALA A 54 -18.02 -3.96 -46.53
N GLU A 55 -16.83 -3.42 -46.30
CA GLU A 55 -15.60 -3.97 -46.81
C GLU A 55 -15.08 -5.00 -45.81
N THR A 56 -15.10 -6.23 -46.27
CA THR A 56 -14.34 -7.36 -45.69
C THR A 56 -12.87 -7.07 -45.89
N GLY A 57 -12.23 -6.42 -44.96
CA GLY A 57 -10.79 -6.19 -44.93
C GLY A 57 -10.07 -7.47 -44.57
N GLY A 58 -9.45 -8.10 -45.56
CA GLY A 58 -8.50 -9.19 -45.39
C GLY A 58 -7.31 -8.74 -44.53
N ALA A 59 -6.77 -9.69 -43.77
CA ALA A 59 -5.57 -9.52 -42.97
C ALA A 59 -4.43 -9.01 -43.88
N SER A 60 -4.15 -7.72 -43.83
CA SER A 60 -2.92 -7.15 -44.37
C SER A 60 -1.83 -7.48 -43.34
N ALA A 61 -0.85 -8.28 -43.74
CA ALA A 61 0.43 -8.43 -43.06
C ALA A 61 1.13 -7.05 -43.12
N GLY A 62 0.81 -6.19 -42.15
CA GLY A 62 1.42 -4.91 -42.00
C GLY A 62 2.80 -5.05 -41.41
N THR A 63 3.79 -4.43 -42.04
CA THR A 63 5.15 -4.19 -41.57
C THR A 63 5.20 -3.17 -40.45
N GLY A 64 4.19 -3.07 -39.59
CA GLY A 64 4.07 -2.16 -38.47
C GLY A 64 4.55 -2.78 -37.18
N LYS A 65 5.12 -1.95 -36.32
CA LYS A 65 5.51 -2.33 -34.95
C LYS A 65 4.29 -2.78 -34.13
N THR A 66 4.50 -3.74 -33.23
CA THR A 66 3.54 -4.07 -32.19
C THR A 66 3.52 -2.93 -31.18
N THR A 67 2.41 -2.24 -31.04
CA THR A 67 2.28 -1.15 -30.05
C THR A 67 1.62 -1.69 -28.79
N ILE A 68 2.23 -1.42 -27.63
CA ILE A 68 1.69 -1.72 -26.30
C ILE A 68 1.36 -0.37 -25.66
N VAL A 69 0.10 -0.11 -25.36
CA VAL A 69 -0.33 1.08 -24.61
C VAL A 69 -0.25 0.76 -23.12
N PHE A 70 0.60 1.48 -22.40
CA PHE A 70 0.76 1.32 -20.95
C PHE A 70 0.30 2.58 -20.24
N SER A 71 -0.75 2.48 -19.44
CA SER A 71 -1.32 3.56 -18.66
C SER A 71 -0.88 3.49 -17.20
N ALA A 72 -0.33 4.59 -16.69
CA ALA A 72 -0.01 4.81 -15.30
C ALA A 72 -0.49 6.20 -14.88
N PHE A 73 -0.77 6.41 -13.61
CA PHE A 73 -1.08 7.77 -13.13
C PHE A 73 0.21 8.59 -12.96
N TRP A 74 1.20 7.99 -12.33
CA TRP A 74 2.44 8.68 -11.96
C TRP A 74 3.45 8.69 -13.10
N HIS A 75 4.11 9.84 -13.29
CA HIS A 75 5.29 9.91 -14.15
C HIS A 75 6.46 9.19 -13.48
N ASP A 76 6.64 7.90 -13.78
CA ASP A 76 7.67 7.08 -13.15
C ASP A 76 8.90 6.92 -14.06
N PRO A 77 10.08 7.43 -13.62
CA PRO A 77 11.33 7.28 -14.37
C PRO A 77 11.72 5.82 -14.64
N LYS A 78 11.27 4.86 -13.81
CA LYS A 78 11.54 3.43 -14.03
C LYS A 78 10.79 2.90 -15.24
N TYR A 79 9.52 3.30 -15.43
CA TYR A 79 8.77 2.93 -16.63
C TYR A 79 9.38 3.53 -17.90
N GLN A 80 9.87 4.77 -17.83
CA GLN A 80 10.57 5.40 -18.95
C GLN A 80 11.89 4.69 -19.25
N ALA A 81 12.66 4.30 -18.23
CA ALA A 81 13.90 3.53 -18.40
C ALA A 81 13.62 2.15 -19.00
N ALA A 82 12.60 1.44 -18.49
CA ALA A 82 12.19 0.13 -19.00
C ALA A 82 11.74 0.21 -20.46
N LYS A 83 10.87 1.18 -20.80
CA LYS A 83 10.47 1.43 -22.19
C LYS A 83 11.69 1.59 -23.09
N LYS A 84 12.60 2.50 -22.75
CA LYS A 84 13.79 2.80 -23.56
C LYS A 84 14.67 1.57 -23.76
N ALA A 85 14.93 0.81 -22.69
CA ALA A 85 15.77 -0.38 -22.74
C ALA A 85 15.10 -1.51 -23.54
N TYR A 86 13.80 -1.74 -23.31
CA TYR A 86 13.04 -2.78 -24.01
C TYR A 86 12.93 -2.52 -25.51
N GLU A 87 12.58 -1.30 -25.94
CA GLU A 87 12.50 -0.92 -27.34
C GLU A 87 13.85 -1.01 -28.09
N ALA A 88 14.96 -0.84 -27.36
CA ALA A 88 16.30 -1.05 -27.94
C ALA A 88 16.59 -2.52 -28.25
N LEU A 89 16.06 -3.44 -27.43
CA LEU A 89 16.20 -4.89 -27.61
C LEU A 89 15.14 -5.45 -28.57
N HIS A 90 13.97 -4.81 -28.67
CA HIS A 90 12.81 -5.22 -29.46
C HIS A 90 12.41 -4.09 -30.43
N PRO A 91 13.15 -3.88 -31.53
CA PRO A 91 12.89 -2.75 -32.45
C PRO A 91 11.55 -2.84 -33.19
N ASP A 92 10.92 -4.00 -33.16
CA ASP A 92 9.58 -4.29 -33.69
C ASP A 92 8.45 -4.00 -32.70
N VAL A 93 8.77 -3.55 -31.47
CA VAL A 93 7.81 -3.17 -30.45
C VAL A 93 7.90 -1.67 -30.18
N GLU A 94 6.78 -1.06 -29.87
CA GLU A 94 6.64 0.31 -29.40
C GLU A 94 5.83 0.31 -28.10
N ILE A 95 6.38 0.87 -27.03
CA ILE A 95 5.66 1.09 -25.77
C ILE A 95 5.14 2.54 -25.77
N LYS A 96 3.82 2.69 -25.82
CA LYS A 96 3.19 3.99 -25.65
C LYS A 96 2.83 4.18 -24.16
N LEU A 97 3.71 4.85 -23.43
CA LEU A 97 3.47 5.14 -22.02
C LEU A 97 2.56 6.38 -21.90
N GLU A 98 1.44 6.23 -21.23
CA GLU A 98 0.46 7.29 -20.95
C GLU A 98 0.45 7.54 -19.44
N ASP A 99 0.89 8.72 -19.04
CA ASP A 99 0.88 9.20 -17.64
C ASP A 99 0.12 10.52 -17.53
N VAL A 100 -0.16 10.95 -16.31
CA VAL A 100 -0.99 12.13 -16.04
C VAL A 100 -0.13 13.30 -15.57
N ASP A 101 -0.25 14.42 -16.22
CA ASP A 101 0.29 15.69 -15.74
C ASP A 101 -0.59 16.20 -14.60
N TYR A 102 -0.03 16.39 -13.40
CA TYR A 102 -0.74 16.89 -12.22
C TYR A 102 0.08 17.93 -11.45
N THR A 103 -0.60 18.71 -10.64
CA THR A 103 0.01 19.59 -9.62
C THR A 103 -0.51 19.18 -8.24
N ASN A 104 0.14 19.67 -7.17
CA ASN A 104 -0.35 19.40 -5.82
C ASN A 104 -1.80 19.91 -5.60
N GLU A 105 -2.19 21.00 -6.29
CA GLU A 105 -3.53 21.57 -6.17
C GLU A 105 -4.58 20.77 -6.96
N THR A 106 -4.18 20.06 -8.01
CA THR A 106 -5.11 19.32 -8.88
C THR A 106 -5.12 17.82 -8.63
N LEU A 107 -4.20 17.32 -7.80
CA LEU A 107 -3.91 15.89 -7.62
C LEU A 107 -5.15 15.03 -7.35
N GLU A 108 -5.99 15.41 -6.38
CA GLU A 108 -7.20 14.62 -6.05
C GLU A 108 -8.18 14.55 -7.22
N GLY A 109 -8.43 15.70 -7.87
CA GLY A 109 -9.31 15.77 -9.02
C GLY A 109 -8.76 15.04 -10.25
N ASP A 110 -7.45 15.01 -10.43
CA ASP A 110 -6.82 14.31 -11.54
C ASP A 110 -6.77 12.79 -11.30
N ILE A 111 -6.61 12.35 -10.05
CA ILE A 111 -6.80 10.92 -9.66
C ILE A 111 -8.23 10.47 -9.97
N GLU A 112 -9.26 11.25 -9.57
CA GLU A 112 -10.66 10.92 -9.82
C GLU A 112 -10.96 10.82 -11.33
N LYS A 113 -10.46 11.76 -12.13
CA LYS A 113 -10.59 11.74 -13.58
C LYS A 113 -9.91 10.52 -14.20
N TYR A 114 -8.68 10.21 -13.75
CA TYR A 114 -7.93 9.06 -14.22
C TYR A 114 -8.68 7.75 -13.95
N VAL A 115 -9.14 7.56 -12.72
CA VAL A 115 -9.92 6.37 -12.31
C VAL A 115 -11.20 6.26 -13.15
N THR A 116 -11.95 7.35 -13.27
CA THR A 116 -13.21 7.37 -14.05
C THR A 116 -12.98 7.08 -15.53
N ALA A 117 -11.98 7.70 -16.13
CA ALA A 117 -11.65 7.50 -17.54
C ALA A 117 -11.17 6.07 -17.82
N THR A 118 -10.31 5.52 -16.96
CA THR A 118 -9.80 4.15 -17.08
C THR A 118 -10.93 3.14 -16.92
N ASN A 119 -11.82 3.30 -15.94
CA ASN A 119 -13.02 2.47 -15.77
C ASN A 119 -13.88 2.46 -17.03
N ALA A 120 -14.20 3.64 -17.57
CA ALA A 120 -15.04 3.76 -18.77
C ALA A 120 -14.36 3.11 -19.99
N ALA A 121 -13.06 3.32 -20.17
CA ALA A 121 -12.30 2.76 -21.29
C ALA A 121 -12.24 1.23 -21.24
N LEU A 122 -11.98 0.65 -20.08
CA LEU A 122 -11.93 -0.81 -19.88
C LEU A 122 -13.30 -1.46 -20.12
N LEU A 123 -14.37 -0.89 -19.55
CA LEU A 123 -15.74 -1.37 -19.77
C LEU A 123 -16.17 -1.29 -21.22
N ALA A 124 -15.70 -0.28 -21.96
CA ALA A 124 -15.96 -0.14 -23.39
C ALA A 124 -15.07 -1.04 -24.27
N GLY A 125 -14.14 -1.83 -23.70
CA GLY A 125 -13.18 -2.64 -24.43
C GLY A 125 -12.18 -1.81 -25.26
N LYS A 126 -11.92 -0.57 -24.87
CA LYS A 126 -11.02 0.41 -25.49
C LYS A 126 -9.92 0.88 -24.52
N GLY A 127 -9.71 0.15 -23.44
CA GLY A 127 -8.69 0.46 -22.46
C GLY A 127 -7.27 0.22 -22.99
N PRO A 128 -6.25 0.64 -22.20
CA PRO A 128 -4.84 0.34 -22.49
C PRO A 128 -4.57 -1.18 -22.43
N ASP A 129 -3.42 -1.60 -22.92
CA ASP A 129 -2.99 -3.01 -22.88
C ASP A 129 -2.40 -3.38 -21.52
N LEU A 130 -1.61 -2.47 -20.93
CA LEU A 130 -1.01 -2.54 -19.59
C LEU A 130 -1.52 -1.40 -18.72
N ILE A 131 -1.71 -1.70 -17.43
CA ILE A 131 -2.32 -0.75 -16.48
C ILE A 131 -1.58 -0.85 -15.15
N GLU A 132 -1.10 0.28 -14.63
CA GLU A 132 -0.67 0.37 -13.24
C GLU A 132 -1.91 0.41 -12.32
N MET A 133 -1.95 -0.49 -11.32
CA MET A 133 -3.14 -0.77 -10.53
C MET A 133 -3.20 -0.03 -9.19
N ASP A 134 -2.13 0.67 -8.78
CA ASP A 134 -1.97 1.19 -7.42
C ASP A 134 -3.07 2.18 -6.97
N LEU A 135 -3.73 2.86 -7.91
CA LEU A 135 -4.85 3.78 -7.65
C LEU A 135 -6.21 3.25 -8.13
N LEU A 136 -6.26 2.05 -8.71
CA LEU A 136 -7.43 1.53 -9.40
C LEU A 136 -8.15 0.46 -8.59
N PRO A 137 -9.48 0.30 -8.75
CA PRO A 137 -10.28 -0.65 -7.98
C PRO A 137 -10.09 -2.09 -8.49
N ALA A 138 -8.96 -2.73 -8.13
CA ALA A 138 -8.57 -4.04 -8.61
C ALA A 138 -9.66 -5.11 -8.44
N ASP A 139 -10.32 -5.16 -7.27
CA ASP A 139 -11.39 -6.13 -6.99
C ASP A 139 -12.56 -5.97 -7.95
N SER A 140 -12.95 -4.73 -8.25
CA SER A 140 -14.02 -4.45 -9.23
C SER A 140 -13.62 -4.91 -10.63
N TYR A 141 -12.38 -4.67 -11.03
CA TYR A 141 -11.89 -5.08 -12.35
C TYR A 141 -11.82 -6.60 -12.50
N VAL A 142 -11.39 -7.30 -11.44
CA VAL A 142 -11.39 -8.77 -11.41
C VAL A 142 -12.84 -9.30 -11.48
N LYS A 143 -13.75 -8.74 -10.70
CA LYS A 143 -15.17 -9.12 -10.69
C LYS A 143 -15.85 -8.99 -12.06
N HIS A 144 -15.47 -7.96 -12.82
CA HIS A 144 -16.02 -7.70 -14.15
C HIS A 144 -15.24 -8.37 -15.30
N GLY A 145 -14.19 -9.15 -14.98
CA GLY A 145 -13.38 -9.82 -15.99
C GLY A 145 -12.60 -8.88 -16.91
N LEU A 146 -12.21 -7.71 -16.39
CA LEU A 146 -11.51 -6.67 -17.16
C LEU A 146 -10.00 -6.91 -17.22
N LEU A 147 -9.45 -7.76 -16.33
CA LEU A 147 -8.05 -8.10 -16.25
C LEU A 147 -7.80 -9.55 -16.71
N ALA A 148 -6.68 -9.77 -17.38
CA ALA A 148 -6.23 -11.10 -17.74
C ALA A 148 -5.66 -11.84 -16.53
N ASP A 149 -5.94 -13.14 -16.38
CA ASP A 149 -5.21 -14.00 -15.45
C ASP A 149 -3.80 -14.23 -15.98
N LEU A 150 -2.80 -13.80 -15.23
CA LEU A 150 -1.39 -13.97 -15.56
C LEU A 150 -0.87 -15.40 -15.27
N SER A 151 -1.59 -16.18 -14.45
CA SER A 151 -1.14 -17.53 -14.03
C SER A 151 -0.89 -18.48 -15.19
N PRO A 152 -1.77 -18.57 -16.22
CA PRO A 152 -1.49 -19.36 -17.41
C PRO A 152 -0.29 -18.86 -18.23
N MET A 153 -0.09 -17.53 -18.31
CA MET A 153 1.06 -16.94 -19.02
C MET A 153 2.36 -17.32 -18.32
N MET A 154 2.41 -17.20 -17.00
CA MET A 154 3.54 -17.63 -16.18
C MET A 154 3.85 -19.13 -16.33
N ALA A 155 2.81 -19.97 -16.34
CA ALA A 155 2.97 -21.43 -16.42
C ALA A 155 3.44 -21.91 -17.79
N GLN A 156 3.06 -21.22 -18.86
CA GLN A 156 3.42 -21.57 -20.24
C GLN A 156 4.79 -21.00 -20.66
N ASP A 157 5.26 -19.99 -19.96
CA ASP A 157 6.53 -19.31 -20.25
C ASP A 157 7.71 -20.11 -19.67
N LYS A 158 8.51 -20.70 -20.54
CA LYS A 158 9.66 -21.55 -20.16
C LYS A 158 10.81 -20.72 -19.57
N ASP A 159 10.87 -19.44 -19.87
CA ASP A 159 11.92 -18.54 -19.41
C ASP A 159 11.55 -17.87 -18.08
N PHE A 160 10.28 -17.96 -17.66
CA PHE A 160 9.81 -17.46 -16.36
C PHE A 160 10.09 -18.49 -15.26
N LYS A 161 11.06 -18.17 -14.40
CA LYS A 161 11.38 -18.99 -13.23
C LYS A 161 10.82 -18.33 -11.98
N ARG A 162 9.70 -18.84 -11.51
CA ARG A 162 9.01 -18.31 -10.34
C ARG A 162 9.90 -18.23 -9.08
N SER A 163 10.87 -19.15 -8.93
CA SER A 163 11.84 -19.16 -7.84
C SER A 163 12.75 -17.94 -7.78
N ASP A 164 12.91 -17.20 -8.89
CA ASP A 164 13.74 -16.02 -8.97
C ASP A 164 13.07 -14.78 -8.29
N TYR A 165 11.81 -14.94 -7.90
CA TYR A 165 10.98 -13.89 -7.32
C TYR A 165 10.54 -14.22 -5.89
N PHE A 166 10.15 -13.22 -5.11
CA PHE A 166 9.58 -13.40 -3.77
C PHE A 166 8.19 -14.04 -3.89
N THR A 167 8.17 -15.39 -3.85
CA THR A 167 6.94 -16.17 -3.98
C THR A 167 5.97 -15.96 -2.83
N ASN A 168 6.47 -15.66 -1.63
CA ASN A 168 5.66 -15.25 -0.50
C ASN A 168 4.79 -14.02 -0.82
N VAL A 169 5.29 -13.07 -1.60
CA VAL A 169 4.50 -11.94 -2.09
C VAL A 169 3.54 -12.39 -3.19
N LEU A 170 4.04 -13.06 -4.23
CA LEU A 170 3.24 -13.48 -5.40
C LEU A 170 2.09 -14.42 -5.05
N ASP A 171 2.27 -15.28 -4.04
CA ASP A 171 1.23 -16.22 -3.62
C ASP A 171 0.11 -15.56 -2.84
N ASN A 172 0.43 -14.55 -2.04
CA ASN A 172 -0.51 -13.94 -1.14
C ASN A 172 -1.29 -12.75 -1.76
N VAL A 173 -0.97 -12.35 -3.00
CA VAL A 173 -1.76 -11.35 -3.76
C VAL A 173 -2.69 -11.96 -4.81
N ARG A 174 -2.84 -13.27 -4.81
CA ARG A 174 -3.74 -14.00 -5.71
C ARG A 174 -5.19 -13.84 -5.27
N VAL A 175 -6.09 -13.87 -6.25
CA VAL A 175 -7.54 -14.00 -6.02
C VAL A 175 -7.94 -15.42 -6.39
N GLY A 176 -8.17 -16.27 -5.41
CA GLY A 176 -8.25 -17.72 -5.61
C GLY A 176 -6.94 -18.26 -6.17
N ASP A 177 -7.00 -18.96 -7.33
CA ASP A 177 -5.82 -19.50 -8.00
C ASP A 177 -5.21 -18.55 -9.05
N ALA A 178 -5.82 -17.39 -9.29
CA ALA A 178 -5.44 -16.45 -10.35
C ALA A 178 -4.61 -15.28 -9.84
N LEU A 179 -3.67 -14.81 -10.66
CA LEU A 179 -2.91 -13.59 -10.44
C LEU A 179 -3.31 -12.57 -11.52
N TYR A 180 -3.96 -11.48 -11.13
CA TYR A 180 -4.47 -10.47 -12.08
C TYR A 180 -3.58 -9.24 -12.22
N ALA A 181 -2.73 -8.99 -11.24
CA ALA A 181 -1.73 -7.92 -11.31
C ALA A 181 -0.39 -8.43 -10.79
N MET A 182 0.67 -8.12 -11.51
CA MET A 182 2.05 -8.47 -11.16
C MET A 182 2.65 -7.33 -10.34
N PRO A 183 2.96 -7.52 -9.06
CA PRO A 183 3.67 -6.52 -8.28
C PRO A 183 5.13 -6.46 -8.77
N LEU A 184 5.56 -5.29 -9.24
CA LEU A 184 6.96 -5.07 -9.59
C LEU A 184 7.82 -4.79 -8.35
N SER A 185 7.18 -4.29 -7.29
CA SER A 185 7.83 -4.03 -6.01
C SER A 185 6.82 -4.11 -4.86
N PHE A 186 7.33 -4.05 -3.64
CA PHE A 186 6.52 -4.05 -2.42
C PHE A 186 7.21 -3.26 -1.30
N PHE A 187 6.46 -2.98 -0.25
CA PHE A 187 6.92 -2.40 1.01
C PHE A 187 6.71 -3.39 2.13
N LEU A 188 7.53 -3.30 3.19
CA LEU A 188 7.26 -4.01 4.44
C LEU A 188 6.50 -3.08 5.39
N MET A 189 5.51 -3.63 6.08
CA MET A 189 4.77 -2.94 7.13
C MET A 189 5.10 -3.60 8.46
N GLY A 190 5.45 -2.80 9.46
CA GLY A 190 5.87 -3.33 10.75
C GLY A 190 5.90 -2.28 11.84
N PHE A 191 6.59 -2.58 12.92
CA PHE A 191 6.85 -1.67 14.01
C PHE A 191 8.35 -1.40 14.13
N ALA A 192 8.73 -0.12 14.21
CA ALA A 192 10.05 0.25 14.70
C ALA A 192 10.00 0.28 16.22
N GLY A 193 10.94 -0.40 16.88
CA GLY A 193 11.00 -0.47 18.34
C GLY A 193 12.38 -0.15 18.89
N ASP A 194 12.41 0.45 20.09
CA ASP A 194 13.63 0.68 20.89
C ASP A 194 14.05 -0.65 21.53
N GLU A 195 14.94 -1.40 20.85
CA GLU A 195 15.40 -2.73 21.28
C GLU A 195 15.93 -2.71 22.73
N GLY A 196 16.69 -1.66 23.09
CA GLY A 196 17.26 -1.55 24.42
C GLY A 196 16.22 -1.27 25.51
N ALA A 197 15.22 -0.44 25.21
CA ALA A 197 14.13 -0.18 26.15
C ALA A 197 13.22 -1.40 26.31
N ILE A 198 12.90 -2.09 25.21
CA ILE A 198 12.11 -3.31 25.22
C ILE A 198 12.82 -4.40 26.05
N ALA A 199 14.10 -4.63 25.81
CA ALA A 199 14.89 -5.61 26.57
C ALA A 199 14.91 -5.34 28.07
N LYS A 200 14.94 -4.06 28.49
CA LYS A 200 14.91 -3.67 29.91
C LYS A 200 13.60 -4.02 30.60
N THR A 201 12.50 -4.22 29.88
CA THR A 201 11.22 -4.66 30.47
C THR A 201 11.30 -6.12 30.98
N GLY A 202 12.21 -6.92 30.45
CA GLY A 202 12.30 -8.35 30.73
C GLY A 202 11.17 -9.19 30.12
N VAL A 203 10.29 -8.58 29.34
CA VAL A 203 9.17 -9.27 28.67
C VAL A 203 9.66 -9.97 27.43
N ALA A 204 9.48 -11.29 27.36
CA ALA A 204 9.80 -12.09 26.18
C ALA A 204 8.56 -12.25 25.28
N PHE A 205 8.74 -12.11 23.98
CA PHE A 205 7.70 -12.34 22.97
C PHE A 205 8.35 -12.73 21.64
N ASP A 206 7.57 -13.33 20.76
CA ASP A 206 7.94 -13.63 19.38
C ASP A 206 7.05 -12.82 18.44
N ASP A 207 7.62 -11.76 17.83
CA ASP A 207 6.89 -10.83 16.98
C ASP A 207 6.51 -11.44 15.61
N LEU A 208 7.14 -12.54 15.19
CA LEU A 208 6.76 -13.21 13.95
C LEU A 208 5.50 -14.06 14.10
N SER A 209 5.12 -14.42 15.33
CA SER A 209 3.98 -15.29 15.61
C SER A 209 2.88 -14.66 16.49
N TRP A 210 3.01 -13.40 16.90
CA TRP A 210 2.04 -12.78 17.81
C TRP A 210 0.78 -12.28 17.11
N SER A 211 -0.34 -12.54 17.75
CA SER A 211 -1.62 -11.94 17.39
C SER A 211 -1.81 -10.58 18.07
N TRP A 212 -2.81 -9.81 17.65
CA TRP A 212 -3.21 -8.58 18.37
C TRP A 212 -3.59 -8.84 19.83
N SER A 213 -4.13 -10.04 20.14
CA SER A 213 -4.41 -10.44 21.52
C SER A 213 -3.11 -10.67 22.33
N ASP A 214 -2.10 -11.26 21.71
CA ASP A 214 -0.80 -11.48 22.36
C ASP A 214 -0.03 -10.16 22.48
N PHE A 215 -0.13 -9.28 21.48
CA PHE A 215 0.39 -7.92 21.57
C PHE A 215 -0.21 -7.16 22.76
N ALA A 216 -1.53 -7.19 22.96
CA ALA A 216 -2.16 -6.49 24.08
C ALA A 216 -1.61 -6.97 25.43
N LYS A 217 -1.49 -8.29 25.66
CA LYS A 217 -0.91 -8.87 26.89
C LYS A 217 0.56 -8.47 27.06
N THR A 218 1.34 -8.56 25.98
CA THR A 218 2.76 -8.20 25.97
C THR A 218 2.93 -6.72 26.30
N ALA A 219 2.10 -5.88 25.71
CA ALA A 219 2.09 -4.45 25.89
C ALA A 219 1.71 -4.03 27.32
N GLU A 220 0.71 -4.69 27.93
CA GLU A 220 0.37 -4.52 29.34
C GLU A 220 1.57 -4.87 30.26
N ALA A 221 2.22 -6.02 30.01
CA ALA A 221 3.39 -6.44 30.77
C ALA A 221 4.56 -5.46 30.64
N MET A 222 4.80 -4.93 29.43
CA MET A 222 5.84 -3.92 29.19
C MET A 222 5.54 -2.61 29.93
N THR A 223 4.31 -2.11 29.86
CA THR A 223 3.92 -0.85 30.52
C THR A 223 3.91 -0.98 32.04
N ALA A 224 3.57 -2.15 32.59
CA ALA A 224 3.59 -2.44 34.03
C ALA A 224 5.02 -2.55 34.59
N SER A 225 6.03 -2.84 33.77
CA SER A 225 7.42 -3.01 34.22
C SER A 225 8.11 -1.71 34.69
N GLY A 226 7.44 -0.57 34.56
CA GLY A 226 7.86 0.72 35.10
C GLY A 226 8.47 1.64 34.03
N GLY A 227 7.83 2.74 33.80
CA GLY A 227 8.26 3.83 32.93
C GLY A 227 7.03 4.58 32.41
N GLN A 228 7.21 5.83 32.03
CA GLN A 228 6.14 6.63 31.40
C GLN A 228 6.08 6.36 29.89
N ARG A 229 6.16 5.07 29.48
CA ARG A 229 6.10 4.66 28.09
C ARG A 229 4.80 3.91 27.81
N THR A 230 4.16 4.20 26.69
CA THR A 230 3.11 3.34 26.14
C THR A 230 3.73 2.26 25.26
N ALA A 231 3.00 1.20 24.98
CA ALA A 231 3.51 0.17 24.09
C ALA A 231 3.54 0.67 22.65
N LEU A 232 2.46 1.31 22.19
CA LEU A 232 2.32 1.79 20.81
C LEU A 232 1.78 3.22 20.81
N SER A 233 2.30 4.08 19.94
CA SER A 233 1.71 5.38 19.61
C SER A 233 1.01 5.29 18.26
N TYR A 234 -0.25 5.75 18.20
CA TYR A 234 -1.07 5.70 17.00
C TYR A 234 -1.94 6.96 16.84
N GLU A 235 -2.48 7.23 15.64
CA GLU A 235 -3.26 8.46 15.38
C GLU A 235 -4.52 8.56 16.27
N GLY A 236 -5.23 7.43 16.46
CA GLY A 236 -6.43 7.33 17.29
C GLY A 236 -7.01 5.92 17.23
N PRO A 237 -7.95 5.58 18.12
CA PRO A 237 -8.51 4.24 18.20
C PRO A 237 -9.29 3.86 16.92
N GLU A 238 -10.00 4.79 16.27
CA GLU A 238 -10.68 4.56 15.03
C GLU A 238 -9.74 4.24 13.87
N TYR A 239 -8.58 4.87 13.84
CA TYR A 239 -7.56 4.62 12.81
C TYR A 239 -6.86 3.29 13.01
N LEU A 240 -6.54 2.93 14.28
CA LEU A 240 -5.99 1.60 14.59
C LEU A 240 -6.99 0.50 14.22
N LEU A 241 -8.28 0.69 14.53
CA LEU A 241 -9.33 -0.25 14.12
C LEU A 241 -9.40 -0.37 12.59
N GLY A 242 -9.35 0.75 11.88
CA GLY A 242 -9.35 0.77 10.40
C GLY A 242 -8.15 0.01 9.83
N GLU A 243 -6.95 0.19 10.38
CA GLU A 243 -5.76 -0.56 9.97
C GLU A 243 -5.89 -2.06 10.24
N MET A 244 -6.36 -2.44 11.43
CA MET A 244 -6.60 -3.85 11.77
C MET A 244 -7.63 -4.52 10.86
N VAL A 245 -8.65 -3.78 10.39
CA VAL A 245 -9.61 -4.26 9.40
C VAL A 245 -8.96 -4.40 8.02
N SER A 246 -8.18 -3.42 7.58
CA SER A 246 -7.48 -3.46 6.28
C SER A 246 -6.46 -4.61 6.21
N ASP A 247 -5.74 -4.85 7.30
CA ASP A 247 -4.79 -5.96 7.42
C ASP A 247 -5.48 -7.34 7.42
N ASN A 248 -6.74 -7.39 7.78
CA ASN A 248 -7.54 -8.60 7.89
C ASN A 248 -8.81 -8.53 7.03
N TYR A 249 -8.71 -7.86 5.90
CA TYR A 249 -9.83 -7.55 5.01
C TYR A 249 -10.70 -8.77 4.70
N GLY A 250 -10.08 -9.92 4.39
CA GLY A 250 -10.79 -11.16 4.08
C GLY A 250 -11.62 -11.76 5.23
N LEU A 251 -11.44 -11.30 6.49
CA LEU A 251 -12.31 -11.69 7.61
C LEU A 251 -13.63 -10.91 7.64
N PHE A 252 -13.66 -9.74 7.03
CA PHE A 252 -14.77 -8.80 7.10
C PHE A 252 -15.48 -8.61 5.76
N LEU A 253 -14.81 -8.96 4.67
CA LEU A 253 -15.30 -8.81 3.31
C LEU A 253 -14.95 -10.06 2.49
N ASP A 254 -15.94 -10.63 1.85
CA ASP A 254 -15.73 -11.75 0.96
C ASP A 254 -14.83 -11.33 -0.21
N PRO A 255 -13.82 -12.14 -0.60
CA PRO A 255 -12.94 -11.84 -1.73
C PRO A 255 -13.68 -11.59 -3.05
N GLY A 256 -14.90 -12.10 -3.20
CA GLY A 256 -15.80 -11.81 -4.31
C GLY A 256 -16.50 -10.45 -4.20
N GLY A 257 -16.33 -9.72 -3.09
CA GLY A 257 -16.84 -8.38 -2.87
C GLY A 257 -18.38 -8.27 -2.85
N ARG A 258 -19.11 -9.32 -2.41
CA ARG A 258 -20.57 -9.29 -2.36
C ARG A 258 -21.15 -9.36 -0.96
N GLU A 259 -20.39 -9.80 0.00
CA GLU A 259 -20.82 -9.95 1.37
C GLU A 259 -19.86 -9.27 2.34
N ALA A 260 -20.40 -8.63 3.34
CA ALA A 260 -19.67 -8.05 4.47
C ALA A 260 -20.05 -8.79 5.75
N HIS A 261 -19.15 -8.83 6.73
CA HIS A 261 -19.30 -9.57 7.99
C HIS A 261 -18.93 -8.69 9.20
N PHE A 262 -19.32 -7.40 9.14
CA PHE A 262 -19.05 -6.45 10.23
C PHE A 262 -19.97 -6.62 11.43
N ASP A 263 -21.13 -7.24 11.30
CA ASP A 263 -22.04 -7.56 12.42
C ASP A 263 -21.59 -8.80 13.23
N SER A 264 -20.38 -9.29 12.96
CA SER A 264 -19.80 -10.48 13.60
C SER A 264 -19.30 -10.20 15.03
N ALA A 265 -19.20 -11.26 15.83
CA ALA A 265 -18.58 -11.22 17.13
C ALA A 265 -17.07 -10.86 17.05
N SER A 266 -16.40 -11.22 15.97
CA SER A 266 -15.01 -10.91 15.70
C SER A 266 -14.79 -9.40 15.57
N PHE A 267 -15.62 -8.71 14.80
CA PHE A 267 -15.50 -7.26 14.62
C PHE A 267 -15.84 -6.49 15.91
N THR A 268 -16.95 -6.84 16.59
CA THR A 268 -17.30 -6.21 17.86
C THR A 268 -16.26 -6.48 18.95
N GLY A 269 -15.64 -7.67 18.95
CA GLY A 269 -14.51 -8.02 19.81
C GLY A 269 -13.30 -7.16 19.55
N LEU A 270 -12.95 -6.96 18.28
CA LEU A 270 -11.84 -6.11 17.86
C LEU A 270 -12.04 -4.65 18.28
N MET A 271 -13.25 -4.10 18.08
CA MET A 271 -13.60 -2.75 18.56
C MET A 271 -13.39 -2.60 20.07
N LYS A 272 -13.85 -3.57 20.87
CA LYS A 272 -13.70 -3.58 22.33
C LYS A 272 -12.24 -3.70 22.74
N GLN A 273 -11.46 -4.54 22.05
CA GLN A 273 -10.02 -4.70 22.30
C GLN A 273 -9.26 -3.40 22.05
N VAL A 274 -9.48 -2.73 20.90
CA VAL A 274 -8.87 -1.44 20.61
C VAL A 274 -9.23 -0.41 21.67
N LYS A 275 -10.52 -0.33 22.06
CA LYS A 275 -10.96 0.60 23.10
C LYS A 275 -10.22 0.35 24.41
N THR A 276 -10.12 -0.90 24.86
CA THR A 276 -9.42 -1.28 26.10
C THR A 276 -7.96 -0.85 26.05
N MET A 277 -7.24 -1.11 24.94
CA MET A 277 -5.83 -0.73 24.80
C MET A 277 -5.61 0.78 24.94
N PHE A 278 -6.55 1.61 24.45
CA PHE A 278 -6.47 3.08 24.60
C PHE A 278 -6.92 3.54 26.00
N ASP A 279 -7.99 2.97 26.56
CA ASP A 279 -8.50 3.33 27.89
C ASP A 279 -7.47 3.00 29.00
N ASP A 280 -6.77 1.88 28.87
CA ASP A 280 -5.73 1.44 29.82
C ASP A 280 -4.36 2.11 29.56
N GLY A 281 -4.26 2.96 28.53
CA GLY A 281 -3.03 3.69 28.21
C GLY A 281 -1.92 2.82 27.62
N VAL A 282 -2.22 1.58 27.23
CA VAL A 282 -1.30 0.66 26.53
C VAL A 282 -0.96 1.21 25.15
N VAL A 283 -1.94 1.77 24.47
CA VAL A 283 -1.78 2.56 23.25
C VAL A 283 -2.15 4.00 23.51
N SER A 284 -1.40 4.95 22.97
CA SER A 284 -1.68 6.37 23.12
C SER A 284 -1.82 7.08 21.77
N ALA A 285 -2.61 8.15 21.74
CA ALA A 285 -2.69 8.99 20.56
C ALA A 285 -1.38 9.77 20.32
N ILE A 286 -0.97 9.87 19.06
CA ILE A 286 0.21 10.64 18.63
C ILE A 286 0.06 12.11 19.06
N GLY A 287 1.18 12.79 19.38
CA GLY A 287 1.21 14.22 19.68
C GLY A 287 1.09 14.58 21.15
N ARG A 288 0.96 13.60 22.06
CA ARG A 288 0.93 13.85 23.50
C ARG A 288 2.30 13.81 24.19
N GLY A 289 3.40 13.87 23.42
CA GLY A 289 4.76 13.79 23.97
C GLY A 289 5.08 12.44 24.61
N VAL A 290 4.40 11.41 24.22
CA VAL A 290 4.49 10.08 24.81
C VAL A 290 5.59 9.28 24.14
N ASN A 291 6.53 8.76 24.93
CA ASN A 291 7.47 7.75 24.49
C ASN A 291 6.75 6.42 24.33
N ALA A 292 6.80 5.81 23.14
CA ALA A 292 6.31 4.47 22.90
C ALA A 292 7.46 3.48 22.75
N TYR A 293 7.21 2.21 23.08
CA TYR A 293 8.15 1.13 22.77
C TYR A 293 8.17 0.87 21.27
N PHE A 294 7.01 0.97 20.61
CA PHE A 294 6.82 0.74 19.18
C PHE A 294 6.14 1.91 18.50
N ASN A 295 6.51 2.16 17.25
CA ASN A 295 5.77 3.00 16.31
C ASN A 295 5.53 2.23 15.02
N SER A 296 4.33 2.38 14.43
CA SER A 296 4.04 1.83 13.10
C SER A 296 4.97 2.43 12.07
N ILE A 297 5.49 1.61 11.16
CA ILE A 297 6.44 2.02 10.13
C ILE A 297 6.22 1.23 8.84
N GLN A 298 6.41 1.93 7.71
CA GLN A 298 6.57 1.33 6.40
C GLN A 298 8.05 1.40 6.01
N ILE A 299 8.61 0.28 5.60
CA ILE A 299 9.98 0.20 5.08
C ILE A 299 9.91 0.03 3.57
N ASN A 300 10.56 0.95 2.85
CA ASN A 300 10.42 1.05 1.40
C ASN A 300 11.56 0.37 0.62
N SER A 301 12.71 0.16 1.23
CA SER A 301 13.88 -0.47 0.58
C SER A 301 14.92 -0.88 1.63
N PRO A 302 15.97 -1.66 1.27
CA PRO A 302 17.08 -1.95 2.18
C PRO A 302 17.78 -0.69 2.69
N LYS A 303 17.93 0.33 1.84
CA LYS A 303 18.50 1.62 2.23
C LYS A 303 17.60 2.38 3.18
N ASP A 304 16.31 2.46 2.86
CA ASP A 304 15.29 3.10 3.69
C ASP A 304 15.18 2.43 5.07
N TYR A 305 15.36 1.11 5.14
CA TYR A 305 15.39 0.39 6.40
C TYR A 305 16.46 0.92 7.36
N LEU A 306 17.71 1.04 6.89
CA LEU A 306 18.81 1.56 7.70
C LEU A 306 18.57 3.03 8.11
N GLU A 307 18.07 3.83 7.19
CA GLU A 307 17.77 5.25 7.42
C GLU A 307 16.63 5.40 8.44
N SER A 308 15.57 4.65 8.30
CA SER A 308 14.41 4.65 9.19
C SER A 308 14.78 4.21 10.61
N MET A 309 15.58 3.16 10.75
CA MET A 309 16.03 2.70 12.08
C MET A 309 16.96 3.72 12.74
N ALA A 310 17.85 4.34 11.99
CA ALA A 310 18.69 5.42 12.49
C ALA A 310 17.86 6.64 12.93
N GLY A 311 16.85 7.02 12.14
CA GLY A 311 15.93 8.11 12.44
C GLY A 311 15.10 7.84 13.71
N PHE A 312 14.60 6.62 13.84
CA PHE A 312 13.87 6.20 15.04
C PHE A 312 14.76 6.25 16.29
N SER A 313 15.98 5.73 16.22
CA SER A 313 16.94 5.77 17.34
C SER A 313 17.28 7.21 17.75
N LEU A 314 17.45 8.11 16.77
CA LEU A 314 17.67 9.52 17.05
C LEU A 314 16.47 10.18 17.73
N GLY A 315 15.26 9.94 17.23
CA GLY A 315 14.01 10.45 17.80
C GLY A 315 13.78 9.96 19.23
N ALA A 316 14.02 8.67 19.49
CA ALA A 316 13.93 8.08 20.82
C ALA A 316 14.89 8.76 21.81
N LYS A 317 16.16 9.00 21.41
CA LYS A 317 17.15 9.71 22.25
C LYS A 317 16.80 11.17 22.50
N MET A 318 16.20 11.85 21.53
CA MET A 318 15.74 13.23 21.72
C MET A 318 14.59 13.31 22.73
N ALA A 319 13.69 12.32 22.73
CA ALA A 319 12.58 12.23 23.67
C ALA A 319 13.02 11.74 25.06
N ASP A 320 13.94 10.79 25.11
CA ASP A 320 14.47 10.18 26.33
C ASP A 320 15.97 9.90 26.18
N LYS A 321 16.80 10.66 26.90
CA LYS A 321 18.27 10.50 26.87
C LYS A 321 18.77 9.12 27.31
N THR A 322 17.91 8.34 27.97
CA THR A 322 18.18 6.96 28.41
C THR A 322 17.71 5.93 27.40
N ALA A 323 17.11 6.36 26.26
CA ALA A 323 16.70 5.48 25.18
C ALA A 323 17.91 4.70 24.63
N GLY A 324 17.65 3.50 24.12
CA GLY A 324 18.65 2.65 23.50
C GLY A 324 19.30 3.28 22.26
N ASP A 325 20.46 2.78 21.92
CA ASP A 325 21.19 3.23 20.72
C ASP A 325 20.73 2.51 19.45
N ARG A 326 19.88 1.50 19.57
CA ARG A 326 19.51 0.60 18.49
C ARG A 326 17.98 0.44 18.38
N ALA A 327 17.47 0.80 17.22
CA ALA A 327 16.14 0.43 16.80
C ALA A 327 16.17 -0.91 16.06
N LYS A 328 15.07 -1.64 16.14
CA LYS A 328 14.84 -2.90 15.41
C LYS A 328 13.47 -2.85 14.75
N LEU A 329 13.36 -3.52 13.60
CA LEU A 329 12.08 -3.82 12.98
C LEU A 329 11.46 -5.01 13.69
N TYR A 330 10.19 -4.92 14.01
CA TYR A 330 9.34 -5.97 14.55
C TYR A 330 8.17 -6.18 13.61
N ALA A 331 7.75 -7.43 13.45
CA ALA A 331 6.54 -7.72 12.70
C ALA A 331 5.32 -7.10 13.40
N LYS A 332 4.38 -6.61 12.62
CA LYS A 332 3.09 -6.12 13.13
C LYS A 332 2.24 -7.32 13.55
N PRO A 333 1.46 -7.22 14.66
CA PRO A 333 0.61 -8.32 15.10
C PRO A 333 -0.42 -8.70 14.03
N HIS A 334 -0.66 -9.99 13.87
CA HIS A 334 -1.65 -10.50 12.92
C HIS A 334 -3.01 -10.81 13.61
N ALA A 335 -4.05 -11.10 12.81
CA ALA A 335 -5.32 -11.55 13.37
C ALA A 335 -5.17 -12.91 14.06
N GLN A 336 -6.06 -13.17 15.02
CA GLN A 336 -6.14 -14.48 15.65
C GLN A 336 -6.40 -15.55 14.58
N ASP A 337 -5.76 -16.70 14.72
CA ASP A 337 -5.94 -17.87 13.84
C ASP A 337 -5.46 -17.69 12.38
N THR A 338 -4.67 -16.65 12.08
CA THR A 338 -3.99 -16.50 10.80
C THR A 338 -2.56 -17.06 10.85
N ALA A 339 -1.95 -17.28 9.69
CA ALA A 339 -0.56 -17.72 9.60
C ALA A 339 0.38 -16.72 10.27
N ALA A 340 1.47 -17.24 10.86
CA ALA A 340 2.56 -16.39 11.33
C ALA A 340 3.24 -15.68 10.16
N GLY A 341 3.76 -14.47 10.40
CA GLY A 341 4.50 -13.71 9.41
C GLY A 341 4.20 -12.22 9.41
N GLY A 342 4.98 -11.50 8.63
CA GLY A 342 4.89 -10.04 8.52
C GLY A 342 3.92 -9.57 7.44
N TYR A 343 3.69 -8.27 7.45
CA TYR A 343 2.84 -7.60 6.46
C TYR A 343 3.67 -6.95 5.36
N PHE A 344 3.12 -6.97 4.15
CA PHE A 344 3.66 -6.25 3.01
C PHE A 344 2.54 -5.51 2.27
N LYS A 345 2.88 -4.48 1.52
CA LYS A 345 2.01 -3.79 0.59
C LYS A 345 2.65 -3.82 -0.79
N THR A 346 1.90 -4.26 -1.80
CA THR A 346 2.38 -4.20 -3.19
C THR A 346 2.51 -2.76 -3.67
N TYR A 347 3.43 -2.55 -4.58
CA TYR A 347 3.69 -1.26 -5.19
C TYR A 347 4.11 -1.43 -6.64
N ARG A 348 3.65 -0.53 -7.51
CA ARG A 348 3.81 -0.67 -8.97
C ARG A 348 3.26 -2.00 -9.49
N SER A 349 2.06 -2.34 -9.06
CA SER A 349 1.39 -3.54 -9.57
C SER A 349 0.87 -3.27 -10.98
N VAL A 350 1.24 -4.12 -11.94
CA VAL A 350 0.88 -3.96 -13.35
C VAL A 350 -0.02 -5.11 -13.80
N ALA A 351 -1.16 -4.78 -14.39
CA ALA A 351 -2.12 -5.72 -14.95
C ALA A 351 -2.17 -5.65 -16.46
N ILE A 352 -2.52 -6.76 -17.11
CA ILE A 352 -2.82 -6.83 -18.53
C ILE A 352 -4.34 -6.77 -18.70
N ALA A 353 -4.85 -5.90 -19.56
CA ALA A 353 -6.27 -5.84 -19.85
C ALA A 353 -6.74 -7.14 -20.55
N ALA A 354 -7.88 -7.70 -20.12
CA ALA A 354 -8.44 -8.90 -20.72
C ALA A 354 -8.78 -8.72 -22.20
N GLY A 355 -9.14 -7.49 -22.61
CA GLY A 355 -9.45 -7.13 -24.00
C GLY A 355 -8.23 -6.87 -24.89
N SER A 356 -7.02 -6.81 -24.35
CA SER A 356 -5.80 -6.54 -25.13
C SER A 356 -5.58 -7.57 -26.23
N LYS A 357 -5.16 -7.11 -27.39
CA LYS A 357 -4.81 -7.96 -28.54
C LYS A 357 -3.33 -8.32 -28.58
N VAL A 358 -2.54 -7.73 -27.69
CA VAL A 358 -1.08 -7.86 -27.60
C VAL A 358 -0.62 -8.44 -26.26
N GLN A 359 -1.47 -9.26 -25.61
CA GLN A 359 -1.21 -9.80 -24.26
C GLN A 359 0.16 -10.51 -24.15
N ALA A 360 0.58 -11.26 -25.17
CA ALA A 360 1.87 -11.95 -25.16
C ALA A 360 3.05 -10.96 -25.14
N ALA A 361 3.00 -9.91 -25.94
CA ALA A 361 4.02 -8.86 -25.94
C ALA A 361 3.98 -8.04 -24.64
N ALA A 362 2.78 -7.76 -24.12
CA ALA A 362 2.60 -7.11 -22.85
C ALA A 362 3.20 -7.92 -21.69
N TRP A 363 2.99 -9.24 -21.68
CA TRP A 363 3.60 -10.14 -20.71
C TRP A 363 5.14 -10.15 -20.79
N ASP A 364 5.68 -10.16 -22.01
CA ASP A 364 7.13 -10.12 -22.20
C ASP A 364 7.75 -8.82 -21.66
N PHE A 365 7.08 -7.70 -21.87
CA PHE A 365 7.50 -6.43 -21.29
C PHE A 365 7.36 -6.41 -19.76
N VAL A 366 6.32 -7.01 -19.18
CA VAL A 366 6.20 -7.17 -17.71
C VAL A 366 7.36 -7.99 -17.16
N LYS A 367 7.72 -9.12 -17.78
CA LYS A 367 8.90 -9.90 -17.38
C LYS A 367 10.18 -9.10 -17.45
N PHE A 368 10.35 -8.30 -18.50
CA PHE A 368 11.52 -7.43 -18.65
C PHE A 368 11.61 -6.44 -17.47
N MET A 369 10.51 -5.81 -17.09
CA MET A 369 10.49 -4.91 -15.90
C MET A 369 10.80 -5.63 -14.59
N MET A 370 10.58 -6.94 -14.50
CA MET A 370 10.90 -7.78 -13.34
C MET A 370 12.32 -8.36 -13.38
N SER A 371 13.08 -8.14 -14.46
CA SER A 371 14.44 -8.68 -14.58
C SER A 371 15.38 -8.10 -13.53
N GLU A 372 16.43 -8.84 -13.20
CA GLU A 372 17.49 -8.38 -12.32
C GLU A 372 18.09 -7.06 -12.81
N GLU A 373 18.41 -6.97 -14.13
CA GLU A 373 18.98 -5.77 -14.76
C GLU A 373 18.11 -4.52 -14.50
N MET A 374 16.78 -4.64 -14.62
CA MET A 374 15.87 -3.51 -14.43
C MET A 374 15.62 -3.17 -12.96
N GLN A 375 15.75 -4.13 -12.06
CA GLN A 375 15.44 -3.96 -10.65
C GLN A 375 16.65 -3.80 -9.72
N ALA A 376 17.85 -4.21 -10.14
CA ALA A 376 19.08 -4.08 -9.36
C ALA A 376 19.49 -2.64 -9.01
N PRO A 377 19.29 -1.62 -9.90
CA PRO A 377 19.65 -0.26 -9.53
C PRO A 377 18.98 0.16 -8.22
N ALA A 378 19.81 0.60 -7.26
CA ALA A 378 19.33 0.99 -5.94
C ALA A 378 18.23 2.05 -6.00
N THR A 379 17.17 1.82 -5.27
CA THR A 379 16.02 2.70 -5.19
C THR A 379 15.67 2.96 -3.72
N THR A 380 15.14 4.13 -3.44
CA THR A 380 14.56 4.43 -2.13
C THR A 380 13.10 4.01 -2.03
N THR A 381 12.52 3.49 -3.13
CA THR A 381 11.07 3.25 -3.22
C THR A 381 10.79 1.87 -3.79
N GLY A 382 10.33 0.96 -2.94
CA GLY A 382 9.95 -0.42 -3.23
C GLY A 382 11.12 -1.41 -3.14
N PHE A 383 10.91 -2.49 -2.39
CA PHE A 383 11.74 -3.69 -2.52
C PHE A 383 11.49 -4.31 -3.89
N PRO A 384 12.52 -4.71 -4.62
CA PRO A 384 12.32 -5.39 -5.90
C PRO A 384 11.63 -6.74 -5.69
N ILE A 385 10.73 -7.12 -6.59
CA ILE A 385 10.14 -8.47 -6.54
C ILE A 385 11.16 -9.56 -6.90
N ASN A 386 12.23 -9.20 -7.61
CA ASN A 386 13.32 -10.09 -8.01
C ASN A 386 14.32 -10.27 -6.87
N LYS A 387 14.58 -11.53 -6.47
CA LYS A 387 15.47 -11.87 -5.35
C LYS A 387 16.93 -11.52 -5.60
N ALA A 388 17.42 -11.71 -6.85
CA ALA A 388 18.80 -11.40 -7.20
C ALA A 388 19.03 -9.87 -7.15
N ALA A 389 18.09 -9.08 -7.64
CA ALA A 389 18.12 -7.63 -7.54
C ALA A 389 18.14 -7.14 -6.08
N TYR A 390 17.32 -7.75 -5.20
CA TYR A 390 17.36 -7.45 -3.76
C TYR A 390 18.74 -7.75 -3.16
N ALA A 391 19.30 -8.93 -3.48
CA ALA A 391 20.61 -9.32 -2.97
C ALA A 391 21.73 -8.39 -3.45
N GLU A 392 21.67 -7.94 -4.73
CA GLU A 392 22.61 -6.97 -5.28
C GLU A 392 22.51 -5.60 -4.59
N GLN A 393 21.29 -5.10 -4.34
CA GLN A 393 21.07 -3.84 -3.61
C GLN A 393 21.64 -3.91 -2.19
N ALA A 394 21.41 -5.02 -1.47
CA ALA A 394 21.96 -5.21 -0.13
C ALA A 394 23.51 -5.32 -0.15
N ALA A 395 24.07 -6.04 -1.12
CA ALA A 395 25.51 -6.18 -1.28
C ALA A 395 26.18 -4.83 -1.64
N ALA A 396 25.55 -4.03 -2.49
CA ALA A 396 26.03 -2.69 -2.83
C ALA A 396 26.11 -1.79 -1.60
N LEU A 397 25.07 -1.78 -0.75
CA LEU A 397 25.06 -1.02 0.52
C LEU A 397 26.20 -1.49 1.46
N LYS A 398 26.39 -2.80 1.63
CA LYS A 398 27.50 -3.34 2.44
C LYS A 398 28.86 -2.90 1.91
N LYS A 399 29.06 -2.92 0.60
CA LYS A 399 30.29 -2.48 -0.06
C LYS A 399 30.55 -0.99 0.11
N GLU A 400 29.50 -0.16 0.08
CA GLU A 400 29.62 1.28 0.31
C GLU A 400 29.98 1.60 1.77
N GLY A 401 29.57 0.77 2.73
CA GLY A 401 29.83 0.90 4.16
C GLY A 401 29.14 2.09 4.84
N SER A 402 28.80 3.12 4.09
CA SER A 402 28.04 4.28 4.58
C SER A 402 27.37 5.00 3.42
N PHE A 403 26.27 5.68 3.70
CA PHE A 403 25.58 6.54 2.74
C PHE A 403 25.06 7.81 3.43
N ARG A 404 24.63 8.79 2.64
CA ARG A 404 23.97 9.98 3.18
C ARG A 404 22.47 9.76 3.24
N ALA A 405 21.89 10.11 4.38
CA ALA A 405 20.45 10.25 4.53
C ALA A 405 19.90 11.27 3.52
N VAL A 406 18.62 11.18 3.22
CA VAL A 406 17.96 12.18 2.36
C VAL A 406 18.13 13.59 2.96
N PRO A 407 18.22 14.64 2.11
CA PRO A 407 18.42 16.02 2.58
C PRO A 407 17.33 16.55 3.48
N GLU A 408 16.14 15.96 3.38
CA GLU A 408 14.94 16.30 4.14
C GLU A 408 14.69 15.22 5.19
N GLY A 409 14.17 15.65 6.36
CA GLY A 409 13.83 14.72 7.43
C GLY A 409 14.73 14.80 8.66
N PRO A 410 14.54 13.95 9.66
CA PRO A 410 15.20 14.03 10.96
C PRO A 410 16.73 13.95 10.89
N LEU A 411 17.26 13.24 9.92
CA LEU A 411 18.70 13.01 9.76
C LEU A 411 19.40 14.04 8.88
N GLN A 412 18.67 14.86 8.11
CA GLN A 412 19.18 16.03 7.34
C GLN A 412 20.49 15.77 6.58
N GLY A 413 20.58 14.69 5.83
CA GLY A 413 21.78 14.35 5.05
C GLY A 413 22.97 13.86 5.87
N ALA A 414 22.76 13.45 7.12
CA ALA A 414 23.79 12.83 7.95
C ALA A 414 24.35 11.57 7.30
N ALA A 415 25.62 11.26 7.61
CA ALA A 415 26.20 9.97 7.19
C ALA A 415 25.65 8.85 8.06
N ILE A 416 25.06 7.85 7.43
CA ILE A 416 24.55 6.64 8.07
C ILE A 416 25.55 5.52 7.79
N GLN A 417 26.02 4.85 8.84
CA GLN A 417 26.86 3.66 8.72
C GLN A 417 25.99 2.47 8.41
N VAL A 418 26.44 1.63 7.49
CA VAL A 418 25.73 0.40 7.13
C VAL A 418 25.96 -0.63 8.24
N ASP A 419 24.89 -1.02 8.92
CA ASP A 419 24.89 -2.16 9.86
C ASP A 419 24.59 -3.42 9.04
N GLU A 420 25.66 -4.23 8.78
CA GLU A 420 25.53 -5.45 7.99
C GLU A 420 24.61 -6.47 8.67
N ALA A 421 24.67 -6.57 10.00
CA ALA A 421 23.82 -7.52 10.75
C ALA A 421 22.33 -7.14 10.65
N MET A 422 22.02 -5.84 10.62
CA MET A 422 20.65 -5.37 10.36
C MET A 422 20.18 -5.76 8.96
N LEU A 423 21.02 -5.56 7.93
CA LEU A 423 20.68 -5.94 6.57
C LEU A 423 20.50 -7.45 6.41
N ASP A 424 21.34 -8.27 7.06
CA ASP A 424 21.19 -9.72 7.06
C ASP A 424 19.89 -10.16 7.73
N GLY A 425 19.51 -9.51 8.84
CA GLY A 425 18.25 -9.76 9.52
C GLY A 425 17.02 -9.34 8.69
N LEU A 426 17.14 -8.32 7.85
CA LEU A 426 16.03 -7.81 7.01
C LEU A 426 15.53 -8.88 6.04
N GLY A 427 16.41 -9.74 5.51
CA GLY A 427 16.04 -10.84 4.62
C GLY A 427 14.96 -11.76 5.18
N ALA A 428 15.02 -12.06 6.48
CA ALA A 428 14.00 -12.87 7.15
C ALA A 428 12.62 -12.20 7.18
N TYR A 429 12.56 -10.87 7.38
CA TYR A 429 11.30 -10.11 7.31
C TYR A 429 10.75 -10.05 5.89
N VAL A 430 11.62 -9.89 4.87
CA VAL A 430 11.22 -9.89 3.47
C VAL A 430 10.63 -11.25 3.07
N GLU A 431 11.29 -12.35 3.41
CA GLU A 431 10.81 -13.70 3.10
C GLU A 431 9.62 -14.13 3.96
N GLY A 432 9.54 -13.63 5.21
CA GLY A 432 8.44 -13.86 6.15
C GLY A 432 7.22 -12.98 5.94
N ALA A 433 7.23 -12.05 4.99
CA ALA A 433 6.09 -11.18 4.69
C ALA A 433 5.04 -11.94 3.87
N VAL A 434 3.97 -12.40 4.52
CA VAL A 434 2.93 -13.24 3.91
C VAL A 434 1.53 -12.63 3.97
N HIS A 435 1.35 -11.52 4.71
CA HIS A 435 0.07 -10.85 4.84
C HIS A 435 0.03 -9.60 3.95
N PRO A 436 -0.78 -9.58 2.88
CA PRO A 436 -0.94 -8.37 2.07
C PRO A 436 -1.72 -7.31 2.86
N SER A 437 -1.17 -6.12 3.00
CA SER A 437 -1.85 -4.95 3.54
C SER A 437 -2.44 -4.12 2.39
N ARG A 438 -3.68 -3.69 2.52
CA ARG A 438 -4.31 -2.81 1.54
C ARG A 438 -4.00 -1.35 1.83
N ASP A 439 -4.17 -0.48 0.83
CA ASP A 439 -4.03 0.95 1.05
C ASP A 439 -5.26 1.47 1.80
N SER A 440 -5.07 1.69 3.11
CA SER A 440 -6.14 2.09 4.00
C SER A 440 -6.76 3.46 3.66
N LYS A 441 -6.02 4.35 3.00
CA LYS A 441 -6.51 5.73 2.77
C LYS A 441 -7.42 5.89 1.55
N SER A 442 -7.29 5.02 0.55
CA SER A 442 -8.15 5.00 -0.63
C SER A 442 -9.30 3.99 -0.54
N ASP A 443 -9.34 3.17 0.51
CA ASP A 443 -10.37 2.15 0.69
C ASP A 443 -11.63 2.78 1.30
N GLN A 444 -12.74 2.67 0.58
CA GLN A 444 -14.04 3.18 1.04
C GLN A 444 -14.52 2.46 2.31
N VAL A 445 -14.16 1.17 2.46
CA VAL A 445 -14.48 0.40 3.66
C VAL A 445 -13.68 0.88 4.86
N TRP A 446 -12.39 1.18 4.69
CA TRP A 446 -11.58 1.79 5.73
C TRP A 446 -12.17 3.14 6.19
N ASN A 447 -12.51 4.01 5.23
CA ASN A 447 -13.16 5.29 5.52
C ASN A 447 -14.48 5.12 6.29
N LEU A 448 -15.29 4.13 5.90
CA LEU A 448 -16.54 3.80 6.58
C LEU A 448 -16.29 3.35 8.02
N VAL A 449 -15.35 2.43 8.24
CA VAL A 449 -14.99 1.91 9.58
C VAL A 449 -14.48 3.05 10.46
N VAL A 450 -13.55 3.86 9.99
CA VAL A 450 -13.00 5.01 10.72
C VAL A 450 -14.08 6.02 11.09
N ALA A 451 -14.96 6.37 10.13
CA ALA A 451 -16.00 7.38 10.38
C ALA A 451 -17.03 6.92 11.40
N GLU A 452 -17.55 5.70 11.26
CA GLU A 452 -18.65 5.21 12.08
C GLU A 452 -18.21 4.73 13.47
N SER A 453 -17.00 4.23 13.63
CA SER A 453 -16.48 3.75 14.91
C SER A 453 -16.19 4.86 15.92
N LYS A 454 -16.03 6.10 15.47
CA LYS A 454 -15.86 7.28 16.34
C LYS A 454 -16.95 7.37 17.43
N ALA A 455 -18.20 7.06 17.08
CA ALA A 455 -19.30 7.09 18.01
C ALA A 455 -19.17 6.04 19.14
N PHE A 456 -18.58 4.88 18.84
CA PHE A 456 -18.30 3.87 19.86
C PHE A 456 -17.13 4.29 20.75
N PHE A 457 -16.02 4.76 20.20
CA PHE A 457 -14.86 5.18 20.98
C PHE A 457 -15.16 6.40 21.86
N ALA A 458 -16.09 7.27 21.42
CA ALA A 458 -16.61 8.37 22.21
C ALA A 458 -17.66 7.96 23.28
N GLY A 459 -18.00 6.66 23.36
CA GLY A 459 -19.02 6.15 24.30
C GLY A 459 -20.46 6.52 23.97
N GLN A 460 -20.74 6.97 22.75
CA GLN A 460 -22.07 7.41 22.30
C GLN A 460 -22.96 6.27 21.81
N LYS A 461 -22.35 5.20 21.29
CA LYS A 461 -23.05 4.00 20.78
C LYS A 461 -22.37 2.73 21.27
N SER A 462 -23.13 1.63 21.34
CA SER A 462 -22.53 0.31 21.61
C SER A 462 -21.76 -0.22 20.41
N ALA A 463 -20.87 -1.19 20.64
CA ALA A 463 -20.12 -1.85 19.57
C ALA A 463 -21.06 -2.53 18.57
N GLU A 464 -22.11 -3.18 19.07
CA GLU A 464 -23.11 -3.88 18.25
C GLU A 464 -23.90 -2.90 17.37
N ALA A 465 -24.26 -1.72 17.89
CA ALA A 465 -25.00 -0.71 17.12
C ALA A 465 -24.13 -0.13 15.98
N VAL A 466 -22.83 0.10 16.25
CA VAL A 466 -21.88 0.58 15.23
C VAL A 466 -21.58 -0.51 14.22
N ALA A 467 -21.36 -1.74 14.66
CA ALA A 467 -21.14 -2.90 13.81
C ALA A 467 -22.28 -3.11 12.79
N SER A 468 -23.54 -3.06 13.27
CA SER A 468 -24.72 -3.16 12.41
C SER A 468 -24.82 -2.00 11.40
N LEU A 469 -24.44 -0.79 11.81
CA LEU A 469 -24.44 0.37 10.92
C LEU A 469 -23.39 0.22 9.80
N ILE A 470 -22.17 -0.20 10.17
CA ILE A 470 -21.10 -0.46 9.21
C ILE A 470 -21.48 -1.57 8.27
N GLN A 471 -22.05 -2.69 8.80
CA GLN A 471 -22.56 -3.81 8.00
C GLN A 471 -23.53 -3.35 6.91
N ASN A 472 -24.55 -2.59 7.28
CA ASN A 472 -25.58 -2.13 6.35
C ASN A 472 -25.00 -1.20 5.28
N LYS A 473 -24.11 -0.29 5.65
CA LYS A 473 -23.46 0.64 4.69
C LYS A 473 -22.48 -0.10 3.77
N ALA A 474 -21.69 -1.04 4.30
CA ALA A 474 -20.78 -1.85 3.50
C ALA A 474 -21.56 -2.69 2.48
N MET A 475 -22.67 -3.34 2.90
CA MET A 475 -23.53 -4.11 1.99
C MET A 475 -24.15 -3.24 0.90
N THR A 476 -24.57 -2.01 1.21
CA THR A 476 -25.09 -1.08 0.20
C THR A 476 -24.02 -0.78 -0.83
N PHE A 477 -22.84 -0.40 -0.37
CA PHE A 477 -21.69 -0.08 -1.19
C PHE A 477 -21.23 -1.26 -2.09
N LEU A 478 -21.20 -2.47 -1.56
CA LEU A 478 -20.78 -3.66 -2.31
C LEU A 478 -21.79 -4.09 -3.40
N ASN A 479 -23.03 -3.60 -3.33
CA ASN A 479 -24.10 -3.94 -4.28
C ASN A 479 -24.40 -2.81 -5.29
N GLU A 480 -23.78 -1.64 -5.15
CA GLU A 480 -23.76 -0.57 -6.16
C GLU A 480 -22.70 -0.85 -7.24
#